data_21cc69ab20e4a394ee6e11e8043b8f39
#
_entry.id   21cc69ab20e4a394ee6e11e8043b8f39
#
_cell.length_a   1.000
_cell.length_b   1.000
_cell.length_c   1.000
_cell.angle_alpha   90.00
_cell.angle_beta   90.00
_cell.angle_gamma   90.00
#
_symmetry.space_group_name_H-M   'P 1'
#
loop_
_entity.id
_entity.type
_entity.pdbx_description
1 polymer ?
#
loop_
_entity_poly.entity_id
_entity_poly.type
_entity_poly.pdbx_seq_one_letter_code
_entity_poly.pdbx_strand_id
1 'polypeptide(L)'
;MSRLKIAIENEAVQTVERLYKDLERRIVASPPGICPVDLALNFLRLCHAQTCGKCVPCRIGLGQLATYLEDVLDGRATMATLGEIERLAKDIEISADCAIGTEAARMVLRGLDGFRDEYVAHIQTGNCTYHINQPVPCVALCPAGVDIPGYIALIREGRCADAVRLIRKDNPFPTACALICEHPCEARCRRNMLDSSVNIRGLKRYAVDNAGVVPAPV
;
A
#
# COMPACT_ATOMS: atom_id res chain seq x y z
N MET A 1 1.36 52.29 -10.70
CA MET A 1 2.28 51.19 -11.03
C MET A 1 1.56 49.86 -10.85
N SER A 2 1.18 49.23 -11.97
CA SER A 2 0.53 47.92 -11.93
C SER A 2 1.59 46.89 -11.56
N ARG A 3 1.43 46.26 -10.36
CA ARG A 3 2.23 45.10 -10.01
C ARG A 3 1.73 43.93 -10.88
N LEU A 4 2.51 43.52 -11.85
CA LEU A 4 2.30 42.24 -12.55
C LEU A 4 2.21 41.13 -11.52
N LYS A 5 1.00 40.61 -11.30
CA LYS A 5 0.81 39.36 -10.60
C LYS A 5 1.24 38.24 -11.56
N ILE A 6 2.52 37.89 -11.51
CA ILE A 6 2.99 36.67 -12.15
C ILE A 6 2.44 35.54 -11.29
N ALA A 7 1.41 34.86 -11.78
CA ALA A 7 0.97 33.58 -11.19
C ALA A 7 2.06 32.55 -11.52
N ILE A 8 3.08 32.48 -10.69
CA ILE A 8 4.02 31.36 -10.72
C ILE A 8 3.20 30.19 -10.18
N GLU A 9 2.82 29.28 -11.06
CA GLU A 9 2.29 27.99 -10.62
C GLU A 9 3.32 27.38 -9.67
N ASN A 10 2.90 27.16 -8.43
CA ASN A 10 3.81 26.70 -7.39
C ASN A 10 4.15 25.24 -7.67
N GLU A 11 5.33 24.98 -8.21
CA GLU A 11 5.83 23.63 -8.57
C GLU A 11 5.70 22.64 -7.40
N ALA A 12 5.85 23.12 -6.17
CA ALA A 12 5.66 22.32 -4.97
C ALA A 12 4.21 21.84 -4.83
N VAL A 13 3.21 22.69 -5.14
CA VAL A 13 1.79 22.31 -5.11
C VAL A 13 1.48 21.25 -6.16
N GLN A 14 1.94 21.44 -7.39
CA GLN A 14 1.76 20.44 -8.45
C GLN A 14 2.44 19.11 -8.12
N THR A 15 3.60 19.15 -7.47
CA THR A 15 4.29 17.94 -7.01
C THR A 15 3.47 17.22 -5.96
N VAL A 16 2.92 17.92 -4.97
CA VAL A 16 2.06 17.35 -3.94
C VAL A 16 0.79 16.75 -4.55
N GLU A 17 0.14 17.41 -5.51
CA GLU A 17 -1.03 16.86 -6.21
C GLU A 17 -0.71 15.56 -6.94
N ARG A 18 0.45 15.44 -7.58
CA ARG A 18 0.91 14.18 -8.18
C ARG A 18 1.10 13.09 -7.14
N LEU A 19 1.71 13.41 -5.99
CA LEU A 19 1.91 12.46 -4.90
C LEU A 19 0.59 11.96 -4.32
N TYR A 20 -0.43 12.81 -4.18
CA TYR A 20 -1.77 12.38 -3.77
C TYR A 20 -2.40 11.42 -4.79
N LYS A 21 -2.29 11.69 -6.08
CA LYS A 21 -2.77 10.76 -7.12
C LYS A 21 -2.06 9.41 -7.07
N ASP A 22 -0.75 9.40 -6.82
CA ASP A 22 0.02 8.17 -6.67
C ASP A 22 -0.39 7.41 -5.40
N LEU A 23 -0.68 8.12 -4.31
CA LEU A 23 -1.22 7.53 -3.09
C LEU A 23 -2.60 6.91 -3.32
N GLU A 24 -3.52 7.61 -3.99
CA GLU A 24 -4.85 7.09 -4.35
C GLU A 24 -4.75 5.80 -5.17
N ARG A 25 -3.85 5.75 -6.15
CA ARG A 25 -3.61 4.52 -6.94
C ARG A 25 -3.15 3.37 -6.04
N ARG A 26 -2.28 3.64 -5.07
CA ARG A 26 -1.80 2.62 -4.13
C ARG A 26 -2.92 2.13 -3.22
N ILE A 27 -3.78 3.03 -2.72
CA ILE A 27 -4.95 2.69 -1.91
C ILE A 27 -5.91 1.79 -2.72
N VAL A 28 -6.20 2.16 -3.97
CA VAL A 28 -7.05 1.36 -4.85
C VAL A 28 -6.46 -0.02 -5.15
N ALA A 29 -5.13 -0.12 -5.30
CA ALA A 29 -4.43 -1.39 -5.54
C ALA A 29 -4.17 -2.22 -4.28
N SER A 30 -4.48 -1.69 -3.09
CA SER A 30 -4.27 -2.38 -1.82
C SER A 30 -5.52 -3.13 -1.38
N PRO A 31 -5.39 -4.19 -0.57
CA PRO A 31 -6.54 -4.85 0.03
C PRO A 31 -7.30 -3.90 0.97
N PRO A 32 -8.60 -4.17 1.26
CA PRO A 32 -9.34 -3.43 2.28
C PRO A 32 -8.62 -3.47 3.62
N GLY A 33 -8.67 -2.37 4.38
CA GLY A 33 -8.07 -2.30 5.71
C GLY A 33 -6.57 -1.96 5.71
N ILE A 34 -6.14 -0.99 4.91
CA ILE A 34 -4.78 -0.46 4.97
C ILE A 34 -4.51 0.13 6.35
N CYS A 35 -3.34 -0.19 6.91
CA CYS A 35 -2.88 0.43 8.15
C CYS A 35 -2.74 1.96 7.98
N PRO A 36 -3.43 2.79 8.78
CA PRO A 36 -3.35 4.24 8.66
C PRO A 36 -1.96 4.78 9.00
N VAL A 37 -1.21 4.14 9.90
CA VAL A 37 0.17 4.51 10.24
C VAL A 37 1.11 4.29 9.05
N ASP A 38 1.00 3.11 8.40
CA ASP A 38 1.79 2.79 7.21
C ASP A 38 1.44 3.72 6.03
N LEU A 39 0.16 4.07 5.88
CA LEU A 39 -0.30 5.01 4.87
C LEU A 39 0.35 6.40 5.07
N ALA A 40 0.31 6.91 6.29
CA ALA A 40 0.91 8.20 6.64
C ALA A 40 2.43 8.18 6.42
N LEU A 41 3.12 7.11 6.84
CA LEU A 41 4.57 6.94 6.64
C LEU A 41 4.93 6.89 5.15
N ASN A 42 4.19 6.15 4.33
CA ASN A 42 4.45 6.05 2.90
C ASN A 42 4.30 7.41 2.20
N PHE A 43 3.26 8.18 2.52
CA PHE A 43 3.09 9.52 1.96
C PHE A 43 4.21 10.46 2.42
N LEU A 44 4.56 10.42 3.71
CA LEU A 44 5.68 11.19 4.25
C LEU A 44 6.99 10.90 3.52
N ARG A 45 7.30 9.63 3.27
CA ARG A 45 8.49 9.21 2.51
C ARG A 45 8.48 9.69 1.06
N LEU A 46 7.31 9.65 0.40
CA LEU A 46 7.16 10.19 -0.95
C LEU A 46 7.44 11.69 -0.99
N CYS A 47 6.90 12.45 -0.03
CA CYS A 47 7.18 13.87 0.12
C CYS A 47 8.66 14.13 0.44
N HIS A 48 9.24 13.37 1.37
CA HIS A 48 10.66 13.52 1.75
C HIS A 48 11.60 13.29 0.55
N ALA A 49 11.30 12.33 -0.32
CA ALA A 49 12.07 12.10 -1.53
C ALA A 49 12.00 13.26 -2.56
N GLN A 50 10.98 14.12 -2.45
CA GLN A 50 10.81 15.30 -3.32
C GLN A 50 11.33 16.60 -2.69
N THR A 51 11.95 16.55 -1.52
CA THR A 51 12.45 17.74 -0.84
C THR A 51 13.63 18.36 -1.57
N CYS A 52 13.65 19.69 -1.65
CA CYS A 52 14.80 20.43 -2.21
C CYS A 52 15.97 20.59 -1.20
N GLY A 53 15.78 20.17 0.08
CA GLY A 53 16.78 20.26 1.14
C GLY A 53 17.05 21.67 1.69
N LYS A 54 16.31 22.70 1.24
CA LYS A 54 16.55 24.10 1.63
C LYS A 54 16.21 24.38 3.08
N CYS A 55 14.99 24.04 3.50
CA CYS A 55 14.53 24.34 4.86
C CYS A 55 14.80 23.19 5.85
N VAL A 56 15.06 23.55 7.11
CA VAL A 56 15.36 22.58 8.18
C VAL A 56 14.19 21.62 8.45
N PRO A 57 12.92 22.08 8.47
CA PRO A 57 11.79 21.18 8.68
C PRO A 57 11.74 20.01 7.72
N CYS A 58 12.00 20.25 6.43
CA CYS A 58 12.06 19.17 5.43
C CYS A 58 13.33 18.33 5.59
N ARG A 59 14.50 18.98 5.66
CA ARG A 59 15.80 18.29 5.64
C ARG A 59 16.02 17.35 6.84
N ILE A 60 15.57 17.74 8.01
CA ILE A 60 15.76 17.00 9.26
C ILE A 60 14.43 16.50 9.81
N GLY A 61 13.42 17.38 9.89
CA GLY A 61 12.15 17.08 10.55
C GLY A 61 11.38 15.94 9.90
N LEU A 62 11.27 15.87 8.56
CA LEU A 62 10.57 14.78 7.90
C LEU A 62 11.27 13.44 8.10
N GLY A 63 12.59 13.41 8.11
CA GLY A 63 13.36 12.19 8.41
C GLY A 63 13.12 11.70 9.83
N GLN A 64 13.15 12.60 10.82
CA GLN A 64 12.87 12.26 12.22
C GLN A 64 11.43 11.78 12.41
N LEU A 65 10.46 12.45 11.76
CA LEU A 65 9.06 12.07 11.80
C LEU A 65 8.83 10.68 11.18
N ALA A 66 9.54 10.36 10.09
CA ALA A 66 9.51 9.03 9.49
C ALA A 66 10.04 7.96 10.46
N THR A 67 11.17 8.22 11.13
CA THR A 67 11.74 7.31 12.14
C THR A 67 10.74 7.03 13.27
N TYR A 68 10.06 8.05 13.78
CA TYR A 68 9.05 7.84 14.82
C TYR A 68 7.86 7.00 14.34
N LEU A 69 7.40 7.18 13.11
CA LEU A 69 6.33 6.35 12.55
C LEU A 69 6.80 4.90 12.31
N GLU A 70 8.06 4.71 11.91
CA GLU A 70 8.69 3.38 11.81
C GLU A 70 8.74 2.70 13.18
N ASP A 71 9.11 3.43 14.23
CA ASP A 71 9.12 2.90 15.59
C ASP A 71 7.72 2.48 16.06
N VAL A 72 6.66 3.20 15.65
CA VAL A 72 5.27 2.78 15.92
C VAL A 72 4.96 1.46 15.21
N LEU A 73 5.32 1.31 13.93
CA LEU A 73 5.06 0.11 13.15
C LEU A 73 5.86 -1.11 13.64
N ASP A 74 7.09 -0.86 14.11
CA ASP A 74 8.02 -1.91 14.59
C ASP A 74 7.83 -2.24 16.08
N GLY A 75 6.86 -1.62 16.75
CA GLY A 75 6.58 -1.86 18.16
C GLY A 75 7.64 -1.33 19.13
N ARG A 76 8.48 -0.39 18.70
CA ARG A 76 9.50 0.25 19.54
C ARG A 76 9.03 1.56 20.18
N ALA A 77 7.91 2.11 19.71
CA ALA A 77 7.38 3.37 20.18
C ALA A 77 6.73 3.26 21.56
N THR A 78 6.70 4.39 22.26
CA THR A 78 6.00 4.55 23.54
C THR A 78 4.91 5.60 23.43
N MET A 79 4.05 5.73 24.45
CA MET A 79 3.06 6.81 24.48
C MET A 79 3.69 8.21 24.46
N ALA A 80 4.91 8.36 24.94
CA ALA A 80 5.67 9.61 24.82
C ALA A 80 6.03 9.90 23.35
N THR A 81 6.41 8.86 22.59
CA THR A 81 6.70 8.96 21.15
C THR A 81 5.51 9.51 20.38
N LEU A 82 4.29 9.12 20.74
CA LEU A 82 3.06 9.65 20.11
C LEU A 82 2.93 11.16 20.28
N GLY A 83 3.23 11.68 21.48
CA GLY A 83 3.27 13.11 21.74
C GLY A 83 4.36 13.84 20.95
N GLU A 84 5.52 13.21 20.77
CA GLU A 84 6.61 13.75 19.93
C GLU A 84 6.24 13.81 18.46
N ILE A 85 5.57 12.77 17.93
CA ILE A 85 5.05 12.76 16.54
C ILE A 85 4.11 13.94 16.33
N GLU A 86 3.14 14.13 17.24
CA GLU A 86 2.14 15.19 17.12
C GLU A 86 2.81 16.58 17.19
N ARG A 87 3.72 16.78 18.15
CA ARG A 87 4.45 18.05 18.30
C ARG A 87 5.30 18.35 17.08
N LEU A 88 6.14 17.39 16.66
CA LEU A 88 7.04 17.58 15.53
C LEU A 88 6.26 17.80 14.21
N ALA A 89 5.16 17.10 13.99
CA ALA A 89 4.33 17.32 12.82
C ALA A 89 3.71 18.72 12.80
N LYS A 90 3.23 19.26 13.96
CA LYS A 90 2.74 20.64 14.07
C LYS A 90 3.86 21.66 13.80
N ASP A 91 5.04 21.42 14.35
CA ASP A 91 6.19 22.31 14.14
C ASP A 91 6.59 22.36 12.66
N ILE A 92 6.60 21.21 11.97
CA ILE A 92 6.89 21.15 10.53
C ILE A 92 5.79 21.84 9.72
N GLU A 93 4.52 21.62 10.03
CA GLU A 93 3.39 22.23 9.32
C GLU A 93 3.50 23.76 9.28
N ILE A 94 3.85 24.39 10.40
CA ILE A 94 3.92 25.86 10.52
C ILE A 94 5.26 26.45 10.04
N SER A 95 6.35 25.66 10.01
CA SER A 95 7.70 26.15 9.72
C SER A 95 8.22 25.75 8.35
N ALA A 96 7.56 24.85 7.62
CA ALA A 96 7.96 24.46 6.29
C ALA A 96 7.70 25.57 5.26
N ASP A 97 8.70 25.86 4.40
CA ASP A 97 8.64 26.94 3.41
C ASP A 97 7.68 26.68 2.24
N CYS A 98 7.24 25.44 2.04
CA CYS A 98 6.43 25.06 0.87
C CYS A 98 5.50 23.88 1.14
N ALA A 99 4.58 23.65 0.18
CA ALA A 99 3.55 22.62 0.27
C ALA A 99 4.09 21.20 0.54
N ILE A 100 5.29 20.84 0.07
CA ILE A 100 5.84 19.49 0.27
C ILE A 100 5.98 19.16 1.74
N GLY A 101 6.63 20.04 2.53
CA GLY A 101 6.78 19.83 3.97
C GLY A 101 5.46 19.97 4.72
N THR A 102 4.66 20.99 4.39
CA THR A 102 3.39 21.26 5.04
C THR A 102 2.39 20.08 4.85
N GLU A 103 2.22 19.57 3.63
CA GLU A 103 1.27 18.48 3.36
C GLU A 103 1.77 17.14 3.88
N ALA A 104 3.09 16.90 3.90
CA ALA A 104 3.66 15.73 4.57
C ALA A 104 3.28 15.67 6.05
N ALA A 105 3.45 16.78 6.76
CA ALA A 105 3.08 16.90 8.16
C ALA A 105 1.57 16.82 8.39
N ARG A 106 0.77 17.47 7.55
CA ARG A 106 -0.70 17.40 7.60
C ARG A 106 -1.24 16.00 7.43
N MET A 107 -0.66 15.19 6.55
CA MET A 107 -1.09 13.80 6.41
C MET A 107 -0.91 13.02 7.70
N VAL A 108 0.21 13.22 8.40
CA VAL A 108 0.46 12.58 9.69
C VAL A 108 -0.53 13.07 10.75
N LEU A 109 -0.78 14.37 10.82
CA LEU A 109 -1.75 14.95 11.78
C LEU A 109 -3.17 14.44 11.52
N ARG A 110 -3.62 14.38 10.26
CA ARG A 110 -4.92 13.80 9.89
C ARG A 110 -5.01 12.32 10.25
N GLY A 111 -3.91 11.58 10.09
CA GLY A 111 -3.82 10.19 10.52
C GLY A 111 -3.99 10.05 12.04
N LEU A 112 -3.33 10.91 12.81
CA LEU A 112 -3.46 10.93 14.26
C LEU A 112 -4.86 11.35 14.73
N ASP A 113 -5.46 12.36 14.10
CA ASP A 113 -6.80 12.83 14.48
C ASP A 113 -7.89 11.80 14.14
N GLY A 114 -7.78 11.15 12.97
CA GLY A 114 -8.80 10.21 12.50
C GLY A 114 -8.67 8.80 13.04
N PHE A 115 -7.46 8.36 13.44
CA PHE A 115 -7.14 6.97 13.77
C PHE A 115 -6.22 6.84 14.99
N ARG A 116 -6.40 7.72 15.98
CA ARG A 116 -5.53 7.75 17.18
C ARG A 116 -5.54 6.43 17.94
N ASP A 117 -6.67 5.75 17.98
CA ASP A 117 -6.84 4.43 18.57
C ASP A 117 -5.97 3.37 17.90
N GLU A 118 -5.81 3.42 16.58
CA GLU A 118 -4.93 2.52 15.83
C GLU A 118 -3.45 2.75 16.16
N TYR A 119 -3.01 4.01 16.29
CA TYR A 119 -1.65 4.33 16.74
C TYR A 119 -1.39 3.79 18.15
N VAL A 120 -2.36 3.98 19.05
CA VAL A 120 -2.27 3.47 20.42
C VAL A 120 -2.25 1.94 20.44
N ALA A 121 -3.07 1.29 19.61
CA ALA A 121 -3.09 -0.17 19.50
C ALA A 121 -1.73 -0.73 19.03
N HIS A 122 -1.08 -0.10 18.03
CA HIS A 122 0.26 -0.48 17.59
C HIS A 122 1.29 -0.39 18.72
N ILE A 123 1.24 0.71 19.51
CA ILE A 123 2.15 0.91 20.63
C ILE A 123 1.91 -0.13 21.74
N GLN A 124 0.66 -0.45 22.04
CA GLN A 124 0.31 -1.39 23.11
C GLN A 124 0.57 -2.84 22.76
N THR A 125 0.31 -3.23 21.51
CA THR A 125 0.50 -4.62 21.05
C THR A 125 1.92 -4.90 20.58
N GLY A 126 2.68 -3.85 20.24
CA GLY A 126 4.02 -3.97 19.66
C GLY A 126 4.03 -4.53 18.23
N ASN A 127 2.87 -4.66 17.59
CA ASN A 127 2.75 -5.27 16.27
C ASN A 127 1.65 -4.60 15.44
N CYS A 128 1.89 -4.48 14.14
CA CYS A 128 0.86 -4.09 13.20
C CYS A 128 -0.01 -5.31 12.84
N THR A 129 -1.27 -5.30 13.23
CA THR A 129 -2.21 -6.40 12.93
C THR A 129 -2.68 -6.40 11.48
N TYR A 130 -2.57 -5.29 10.78
CA TYR A 130 -2.98 -5.15 9.37
C TYR A 130 -2.14 -5.96 8.38
N HIS A 131 -0.87 -6.21 8.68
CA HIS A 131 0.01 -6.98 7.80
C HIS A 131 -0.15 -8.49 7.92
N ILE A 132 -0.64 -8.98 9.06
CA ILE A 132 -0.65 -10.40 9.39
C ILE A 132 -1.78 -11.14 8.68
N ASN A 133 -2.94 -10.49 8.50
CA ASN A 133 -4.17 -11.13 8.02
C ASN A 133 -4.71 -10.56 6.70
N GLN A 134 -3.98 -9.68 6.03
CA GLN A 134 -4.47 -9.10 4.78
C GLN A 134 -4.06 -9.94 3.59
N PRO A 135 -5.01 -10.55 2.88
CA PRO A 135 -4.71 -11.20 1.62
C PRO A 135 -4.24 -10.16 0.59
N VAL A 136 -3.32 -10.56 -0.28
CA VAL A 136 -2.92 -9.70 -1.42
C VAL A 136 -4.15 -9.35 -2.28
N PRO A 137 -4.16 -8.19 -2.98
CA PRO A 137 -5.36 -7.72 -3.69
C PRO A 137 -6.00 -8.73 -4.63
N CYS A 138 -5.20 -9.55 -5.30
CA CYS A 138 -5.71 -10.60 -6.18
C CYS A 138 -6.48 -11.70 -5.44
N VAL A 139 -6.08 -12.04 -4.23
CA VAL A 139 -6.80 -13.00 -3.35
C VAL A 139 -8.03 -12.34 -2.74
N ALA A 140 -7.89 -11.11 -2.22
CA ALA A 140 -8.99 -10.37 -1.58
C ALA A 140 -10.18 -10.13 -2.52
N LEU A 141 -9.90 -9.92 -3.82
CA LEU A 141 -10.93 -9.69 -4.83
C LEU A 141 -11.41 -10.95 -5.54
N CYS A 142 -10.79 -12.08 -5.26
CA CYS A 142 -11.26 -13.37 -5.78
C CYS A 142 -12.52 -13.80 -5.02
N PRO A 143 -13.70 -13.94 -5.65
CA PRO A 143 -14.91 -14.36 -4.95
C PRO A 143 -14.78 -15.73 -4.27
N ALA A 144 -13.87 -16.59 -4.79
CA ALA A 144 -13.60 -17.91 -4.22
C ALA A 144 -12.40 -17.90 -3.25
N GLY A 145 -11.73 -16.76 -3.02
CA GLY A 145 -10.60 -16.65 -2.10
C GLY A 145 -9.37 -17.50 -2.46
N VAL A 146 -9.23 -17.89 -3.73
CA VAL A 146 -8.15 -18.80 -4.18
C VAL A 146 -6.77 -18.19 -3.89
N ASP A 147 -5.85 -19.00 -3.37
CA ASP A 147 -4.43 -18.62 -3.19
C ASP A 147 -3.74 -18.46 -4.55
N ILE A 148 -3.89 -17.25 -5.12
CA ILE A 148 -3.35 -16.91 -6.44
C ILE A 148 -1.82 -16.89 -6.45
N PRO A 149 -1.12 -16.24 -5.50
CA PRO A 149 0.35 -16.28 -5.47
C PRO A 149 0.89 -17.71 -5.33
N GLY A 150 0.25 -18.53 -4.52
CA GLY A 150 0.70 -19.90 -4.28
C GLY A 150 0.63 -20.76 -5.56
N TYR A 151 -0.50 -20.75 -6.29
CA TYR A 151 -0.56 -21.56 -7.51
C TYR A 151 0.33 -20.99 -8.64
N ILE A 152 0.55 -19.69 -8.71
CA ILE A 152 1.49 -19.08 -9.68
C ILE A 152 2.93 -19.53 -9.38
N ALA A 153 3.32 -19.57 -8.11
CA ALA A 153 4.63 -20.07 -7.71
C ALA A 153 4.84 -21.53 -8.14
N LEU A 154 3.82 -22.39 -7.92
CA LEU A 154 3.86 -23.79 -8.36
C LEU A 154 3.95 -23.94 -9.89
N ILE A 155 3.25 -23.10 -10.65
CA ILE A 155 3.36 -23.07 -12.11
C ILE A 155 4.79 -22.71 -12.54
N ARG A 156 5.39 -21.72 -11.90
CA ARG A 156 6.77 -21.31 -12.17
C ARG A 156 7.77 -22.45 -11.95
N GLU A 157 7.51 -23.32 -10.99
CA GLU A 157 8.30 -24.53 -10.72
C GLU A 157 7.96 -25.71 -11.65
N GLY A 158 7.04 -25.54 -12.60
CA GLY A 158 6.57 -26.62 -13.49
C GLY A 158 5.60 -27.61 -12.82
N ARG A 159 5.15 -27.34 -11.60
CA ARG A 159 4.29 -28.23 -10.79
C ARG A 159 2.80 -27.94 -11.03
N CYS A 160 2.35 -28.04 -12.29
CA CYS A 160 0.98 -27.73 -12.69
C CYS A 160 -0.08 -28.57 -11.95
N ALA A 161 0.20 -29.85 -11.69
CA ALA A 161 -0.71 -30.73 -10.96
C ALA A 161 -0.95 -30.24 -9.51
N ASP A 162 0.11 -29.79 -8.84
CA ASP A 162 0.01 -29.24 -7.49
C ASP A 162 -0.69 -27.88 -7.48
N ALA A 163 -0.45 -27.05 -8.49
CA ALA A 163 -1.16 -25.81 -8.71
C ALA A 163 -2.68 -26.02 -8.81
N VAL A 164 -3.10 -27.03 -9.60
CA VAL A 164 -4.53 -27.40 -9.72
C VAL A 164 -5.09 -27.95 -8.40
N ARG A 165 -4.32 -28.76 -7.66
CA ARG A 165 -4.74 -29.21 -6.31
C ARG A 165 -4.94 -28.04 -5.36
N LEU A 166 -4.02 -27.06 -5.38
CA LEU A 166 -4.13 -25.86 -4.54
C LEU A 166 -5.37 -25.05 -4.93
N ILE A 167 -5.64 -24.83 -6.21
CA ILE A 167 -6.83 -24.12 -6.68
C ILE A 167 -8.11 -24.84 -6.24
N ARG A 168 -8.14 -26.17 -6.27
CA ARG A 168 -9.33 -26.98 -5.91
C ARG A 168 -9.72 -26.94 -4.44
N LYS A 169 -8.84 -26.45 -3.55
CA LYS A 169 -9.21 -26.22 -2.15
C LYS A 169 -10.38 -25.24 -2.01
N ASP A 170 -10.37 -24.19 -2.84
CA ASP A 170 -11.32 -23.08 -2.76
C ASP A 170 -12.24 -23.00 -4.00
N ASN A 171 -11.84 -23.60 -5.10
CA ASN A 171 -12.57 -23.60 -6.36
C ASN A 171 -12.58 -25.01 -6.99
N PRO A 172 -13.68 -25.75 -6.85
CA PRO A 172 -13.78 -27.13 -7.33
C PRO A 172 -13.76 -27.25 -8.86
N PHE A 173 -14.05 -26.15 -9.60
CA PHE A 173 -14.14 -26.13 -11.06
C PHE A 173 -13.08 -25.22 -11.72
N PRO A 174 -11.76 -25.50 -11.55
CA PRO A 174 -10.71 -24.62 -12.04
C PRO A 174 -10.75 -24.45 -13.58
N THR A 175 -11.13 -25.48 -14.32
CA THR A 175 -11.24 -25.45 -15.79
C THR A 175 -12.30 -24.46 -16.25
N ALA A 176 -13.53 -24.57 -15.72
CA ALA A 176 -14.62 -23.67 -16.06
C ALA A 176 -14.25 -22.22 -15.68
N CYS A 177 -13.74 -22.03 -14.47
CA CYS A 177 -13.31 -20.72 -14.00
C CYS A 177 -12.18 -20.13 -14.87
N ALA A 178 -11.25 -20.93 -15.36
CA ALA A 178 -10.19 -20.46 -16.26
C ALA A 178 -10.71 -19.95 -17.61
N LEU A 179 -11.91 -20.42 -18.03
CA LEU A 179 -12.52 -20.03 -19.30
C LEU A 179 -13.45 -18.82 -19.19
N ILE A 180 -14.27 -18.77 -18.14
CA ILE A 180 -15.41 -17.83 -18.06
C ILE A 180 -15.29 -16.76 -16.98
N CYS A 181 -14.27 -16.83 -16.10
CA CYS A 181 -14.11 -15.86 -15.01
C CYS A 181 -13.85 -14.44 -15.53
N GLU A 182 -14.55 -13.46 -14.98
CA GLU A 182 -14.34 -12.02 -15.24
C GLU A 182 -13.00 -11.46 -14.68
N HIS A 183 -12.23 -12.30 -14.01
CA HIS A 183 -10.88 -12.04 -13.46
C HIS A 183 -10.70 -10.69 -12.73
N PRO A 184 -11.54 -10.36 -11.72
CA PRO A 184 -11.41 -9.11 -10.97
C PRO A 184 -10.06 -8.96 -10.27
N CYS A 185 -9.36 -10.07 -10.02
CA CYS A 185 -8.01 -10.11 -9.49
C CYS A 185 -6.96 -9.39 -10.37
N GLU A 186 -7.14 -9.38 -11.69
CA GLU A 186 -6.25 -8.69 -12.62
C GLU A 186 -6.50 -7.17 -12.62
N ALA A 187 -7.74 -6.73 -12.46
CA ALA A 187 -8.10 -5.32 -12.44
C ALA A 187 -7.38 -4.54 -11.31
N ARG A 188 -7.14 -5.19 -10.17
CA ARG A 188 -6.43 -4.62 -9.03
C ARG A 188 -5.05 -5.24 -8.79
N CYS A 189 -4.46 -5.81 -9.79
CA CYS A 189 -3.10 -6.31 -9.70
C CYS A 189 -2.13 -5.16 -9.42
N ARG A 190 -1.29 -5.28 -8.38
CA ARG A 190 -0.29 -4.26 -8.04
C ARG A 190 0.68 -3.98 -9.20
N ARG A 191 0.87 -4.94 -10.07
CA ARG A 191 1.72 -4.79 -11.24
C ARG A 191 1.20 -3.76 -12.25
N ASN A 192 -0.12 -3.49 -12.27
CA ASN A 192 -0.71 -2.40 -13.06
C ASN A 192 -0.12 -1.02 -12.75
N MET A 193 0.56 -0.86 -11.61
CA MET A 193 1.23 0.39 -11.24
C MET A 193 2.60 0.53 -11.89
N LEU A 194 3.16 -0.55 -12.43
CA LEU A 194 4.49 -0.60 -13.04
C LEU A 194 4.39 -0.73 -14.56
N ASP A 195 3.66 -1.73 -15.04
CA ASP A 195 3.53 -2.06 -16.46
C ASP A 195 2.12 -2.56 -16.80
N SER A 196 1.83 -3.84 -16.54
CA SER A 196 0.55 -4.47 -16.80
C SER A 196 0.25 -5.55 -15.78
N SER A 197 -1.04 -5.91 -15.62
CA SER A 197 -1.43 -7.00 -14.73
C SER A 197 -0.77 -8.31 -15.09
N VAL A 198 -0.53 -9.14 -14.08
CA VAL A 198 -0.22 -10.56 -14.33
C VAL A 198 -1.44 -11.20 -14.97
N ASN A 199 -1.23 -11.96 -16.06
CA ASN A 199 -2.31 -12.72 -16.72
C ASN A 199 -2.70 -13.94 -15.85
N ILE A 200 -3.42 -13.66 -14.76
CA ILE A 200 -3.77 -14.65 -13.72
C ILE A 200 -4.68 -15.72 -14.26
N ARG A 201 -5.69 -15.31 -15.07
CA ARG A 201 -6.61 -16.26 -15.72
C ARG A 201 -5.90 -17.14 -16.73
N GLY A 202 -5.02 -16.56 -17.54
CA GLY A 202 -4.21 -17.30 -18.50
C GLY A 202 -3.28 -18.32 -17.84
N LEU A 203 -2.64 -17.96 -16.72
CA LEU A 203 -1.82 -18.88 -15.92
C LEU A 203 -2.68 -20.02 -15.32
N LYS A 204 -3.88 -19.72 -14.83
CA LYS A 204 -4.81 -20.76 -14.36
C LYS A 204 -5.16 -21.73 -15.50
N ARG A 205 -5.44 -21.21 -16.69
CA ARG A 205 -5.70 -22.02 -17.88
C ARG A 205 -4.51 -22.90 -18.21
N TYR A 206 -3.31 -22.33 -18.25
CA TYR A 206 -2.07 -23.08 -18.49
C TYR A 206 -1.89 -24.23 -17.49
N ALA A 207 -2.11 -23.96 -16.19
CA ALA A 207 -2.01 -25.00 -15.16
C ALA A 207 -2.98 -26.15 -15.42
N VAL A 208 -4.24 -25.84 -15.74
CA VAL A 208 -5.26 -26.87 -16.02
C VAL A 208 -4.93 -27.70 -17.24
N ASP A 209 -4.48 -27.06 -18.31
CA ASP A 209 -4.16 -27.74 -19.58
C ASP A 209 -2.90 -28.64 -19.48
N ASN A 210 -1.98 -28.31 -18.52
CA ASN A 210 -0.71 -29.04 -18.34
C ASN A 210 -0.66 -29.90 -17.06
N ALA A 211 -1.73 -29.97 -16.28
CA ALA A 211 -1.76 -30.73 -15.02
C ALA A 211 -1.93 -32.25 -15.20
N GLY A 212 -2.34 -32.69 -16.38
CA GLY A 212 -2.75 -34.10 -16.59
C GLY A 212 -3.98 -34.47 -15.76
N VAL A 213 -4.13 -35.74 -15.42
CA VAL A 213 -5.24 -36.22 -14.59
C VAL A 213 -4.94 -35.90 -13.11
N VAL A 214 -5.64 -34.95 -12.55
CA VAL A 214 -5.56 -34.62 -11.12
C VAL A 214 -6.82 -35.19 -10.43
N PRO A 215 -6.69 -36.20 -9.55
CA PRO A 215 -7.85 -36.76 -8.85
C PRO A 215 -8.54 -35.70 -8.01
N ALA A 216 -9.87 -35.86 -7.83
CA ALA A 216 -10.63 -35.00 -6.93
C ALA A 216 -10.09 -35.16 -5.51
N PRO A 217 -10.09 -34.11 -4.68
CA PRO A 217 -9.81 -34.27 -3.26
C PRO A 217 -10.86 -35.20 -2.65
N VAL A 218 -10.39 -36.18 -1.89
CA VAL A 218 -11.24 -37.11 -1.11
C VAL A 218 -11.81 -36.40 0.11
#